data_85ba9205925ab299576cf51d99e98ff6
#
_entry.id   85ba9205925ab299576cf51d99e98ff6
#
_cell.length_a   1.000
_cell.length_b   1.000
_cell.length_c   1.000
_cell.angle_alpha   90.00
_cell.angle_beta   90.00
_cell.angle_gamma   90.00
#
_symmetry.space_group_name_H-M   'P 1'
#
loop_
_entity.id
_entity.type
_entity.pdbx_description
1 polymer ?
#
loop_
_entity_poly.entity_id
_entity_poly.type
_entity_poly.pdbx_seq_one_letter_code
_entity_poly.pdbx_strand_id
1 'polypeptide(L)'
;KCTSNYPAELQDTNLATLNDMKSKFACKIGISDHTIGDIVPITAVGFGISVIEKHFILDRKLGGPDAAFSMEPSEFKQMVDRVRQAETVIGKTNYDVSKKDRLRRRSIFVVKDIKKNEIFSKNNIKSIRPGFGMSPDLYDQILGKKSLVNLKKGTPLKSEFINQFKSKNDG
;
A
#
# COMPACT_ATOMS: atom_id res chain seq x y z
N LYS A 1 25.63 -0.03 7.84
CA LYS A 1 26.10 -0.80 6.68
C LYS A 1 26.85 0.13 5.74
N CYS A 2 28.07 -0.20 5.39
CA CYS A 2 28.88 0.57 4.45
C CYS A 2 29.17 -0.27 3.19
N THR A 3 29.28 0.38 2.03
CA THR A 3 29.86 -0.16 0.80
C THR A 3 31.13 0.61 0.53
N SER A 4 32.29 -0.01 0.75
CA SER A 4 33.60 0.66 0.88
C SER A 4 34.35 0.85 -0.45
N ASN A 5 33.64 0.97 -1.57
CA ASN A 5 34.17 1.43 -2.84
C ASN A 5 33.88 2.93 -3.01
N TYR A 6 34.78 3.69 -3.62
CA TYR A 6 34.76 5.15 -3.72
C TYR A 6 34.99 5.62 -5.16
N PRO A 7 33.93 5.90 -5.98
CA PRO A 7 32.52 5.68 -5.67
C PRO A 7 32.15 4.20 -5.66
N ALA A 8 31.01 3.89 -5.01
CA ALA A 8 30.41 2.56 -5.02
C ALA A 8 29.45 2.41 -6.20
N GLU A 9 29.40 1.21 -6.78
CA GLU A 9 28.40 0.84 -7.78
C GLU A 9 27.08 0.46 -7.11
N LEU A 10 25.94 0.74 -7.75
CA LEU A 10 24.62 0.45 -7.20
C LEU A 10 24.43 -1.03 -6.86
N GLN A 11 24.92 -1.92 -7.71
CA GLN A 11 24.82 -3.37 -7.55
C GLN A 11 25.54 -3.92 -6.31
N ASP A 12 26.56 -3.19 -5.82
CA ASP A 12 27.38 -3.61 -4.67
C ASP A 12 26.73 -3.21 -3.34
N THR A 13 25.67 -2.39 -3.37
CA THR A 13 25.06 -1.84 -2.15
C THR A 13 24.35 -2.89 -1.31
N ASN A 14 23.78 -3.93 -1.90
CA ASN A 14 23.16 -5.07 -1.21
C ASN A 14 22.31 -4.64 0.00
N LEU A 15 21.35 -3.72 -0.21
CA LEU A 15 20.53 -3.15 0.87
C LEU A 15 19.70 -4.19 1.64
N ALA A 16 19.41 -5.35 1.06
CA ALA A 16 18.75 -6.45 1.75
C ALA A 16 19.47 -6.89 3.02
N THR A 17 20.81 -6.67 3.10
CA THR A 17 21.64 -6.91 4.30
C THR A 17 21.13 -6.13 5.52
N LEU A 18 20.46 -4.98 5.33
CA LEU A 18 19.92 -4.17 6.42
C LEU A 18 18.88 -4.93 7.26
N ASN A 19 18.07 -5.79 6.64
CA ASN A 19 17.10 -6.62 7.37
C ASN A 19 17.81 -7.65 8.26
N ASP A 20 18.86 -8.29 7.75
CA ASP A 20 19.66 -9.22 8.53
C ASP A 20 20.38 -8.52 9.70
N MET A 21 20.96 -7.36 9.46
CA MET A 21 21.56 -6.55 10.53
C MET A 21 20.56 -6.16 11.62
N LYS A 22 19.35 -5.76 11.25
CA LYS A 22 18.28 -5.43 12.20
C LYS A 22 17.88 -6.62 13.07
N SER A 23 17.92 -7.83 12.52
CA SER A 23 17.59 -9.05 13.28
C SER A 23 18.73 -9.48 14.22
N LYS A 24 19.98 -9.15 13.87
CA LYS A 24 21.19 -9.56 14.62
C LYS A 24 21.63 -8.57 15.68
N PHE A 25 21.41 -7.30 15.47
CA PHE A 25 21.92 -6.25 16.35
C PHE A 25 20.77 -5.51 17.06
N ALA A 26 20.84 -5.41 18.38
CA ALA A 26 19.87 -4.68 19.20
C ALA A 26 20.14 -3.16 19.19
N CYS A 27 20.34 -2.57 18.01
CA CYS A 27 20.61 -1.13 17.87
C CYS A 27 19.95 -0.56 16.61
N LYS A 28 19.94 0.75 16.50
CA LYS A 28 19.52 1.44 15.29
C LYS A 28 20.52 1.17 14.16
N ILE A 29 20.00 0.90 12.96
CA ILE A 29 20.81 0.60 11.78
C ILE A 29 20.73 1.76 10.80
N GLY A 30 21.83 2.04 10.12
CA GLY A 30 21.94 3.06 9.09
C GLY A 30 22.79 2.60 7.92
N ILE A 31 22.99 3.50 6.97
CA ILE A 31 23.89 3.31 5.83
C ILE A 31 24.97 4.39 5.82
N SER A 32 26.16 3.99 5.36
CA SER A 32 27.22 4.88 4.85
C SER A 32 27.30 4.64 3.35
N ASP A 33 26.86 5.63 2.57
CA ASP A 33 26.64 5.50 1.13
C ASP A 33 27.66 6.31 0.33
N HIS A 34 28.39 5.60 -0.55
CA HIS A 34 29.40 6.16 -1.44
C HIS A 34 29.00 6.12 -2.92
N THR A 35 27.72 5.81 -3.21
CA THR A 35 27.20 5.84 -4.59
C THR A 35 26.97 7.27 -5.07
N ILE A 36 26.94 7.47 -6.37
CA ILE A 36 26.54 8.75 -6.96
C ILE A 36 25.03 8.90 -6.87
N GLY A 37 24.56 10.10 -6.49
CA GLY A 37 23.13 10.42 -6.41
C GLY A 37 22.44 9.92 -5.13
N ASP A 38 21.10 9.86 -5.13
CA ASP A 38 20.28 9.68 -3.94
C ASP A 38 19.39 8.43 -3.96
N ILE A 39 19.52 7.58 -4.98
CA ILE A 39 18.67 6.37 -5.12
C ILE A 39 18.87 5.39 -3.96
N VAL A 40 20.11 5.22 -3.49
CA VAL A 40 20.43 4.30 -2.39
C VAL A 40 19.88 4.82 -1.06
N PRO A 41 20.10 6.08 -0.64
CA PRO A 41 19.46 6.67 0.52
C PRO A 41 17.94 6.53 0.52
N ILE A 42 17.27 6.88 -0.58
CA ILE A 42 15.81 6.80 -0.71
C ILE A 42 15.32 5.37 -0.57
N THR A 43 15.96 4.42 -1.27
CA THR A 43 15.58 3.00 -1.21
C THR A 43 15.79 2.42 0.19
N ALA A 44 16.87 2.81 0.87
CA ALA A 44 17.19 2.32 2.20
C ALA A 44 16.14 2.69 3.26
N VAL A 45 15.38 3.78 3.06
CA VAL A 45 14.25 4.15 3.94
C VAL A 45 13.24 3.01 4.05
N GLY A 46 12.96 2.31 2.94
CA GLY A 46 12.05 1.15 2.92
C GLY A 46 12.50 -0.02 3.81
N PHE A 47 13.78 -0.07 4.12
CA PHE A 47 14.36 -1.04 5.07
C PHE A 47 14.32 -0.53 6.52
N GLY A 48 13.75 0.65 6.77
CA GLY A 48 13.58 1.22 8.12
C GLY A 48 14.90 1.57 8.80
N ILE A 49 15.81 2.19 8.07
CA ILE A 49 17.07 2.76 8.62
C ILE A 49 16.78 4.00 9.46
N SER A 50 17.70 4.34 10.34
CA SER A 50 17.62 5.53 11.22
C SER A 50 18.65 6.59 10.90
N VAL A 51 19.68 6.27 10.12
CA VAL A 51 20.80 7.16 9.80
C VAL A 51 21.24 6.95 8.36
N ILE A 52 21.52 8.05 7.70
CA ILE A 52 22.17 8.09 6.37
C ILE A 52 23.42 8.95 6.51
N GLU A 53 24.56 8.38 6.13
CA GLU A 53 25.82 9.08 5.99
C GLU A 53 26.18 9.16 4.52
N LYS A 54 26.62 10.32 4.05
CA LYS A 54 27.01 10.55 2.66
C LYS A 54 28.07 11.64 2.57
N HIS A 55 29.00 11.48 1.64
CA HIS A 55 30.02 12.49 1.37
C HIS A 55 29.39 13.80 0.92
N PHE A 56 29.91 14.90 1.46
CA PHE A 56 29.43 16.26 1.21
C PHE A 56 30.60 17.18 0.88
N ILE A 57 30.41 18.07 -0.10
CA ILE A 57 31.38 19.10 -0.48
C ILE A 57 30.61 20.39 -0.81
N LEU A 58 31.23 21.53 -0.54
CA LEU A 58 30.61 22.83 -0.84
C LEU A 58 30.55 23.11 -2.34
N ASP A 59 31.60 22.79 -3.07
CA ASP A 59 31.70 22.91 -4.52
C ASP A 59 32.73 21.87 -5.02
N ARG A 60 32.34 20.99 -5.94
CA ARG A 60 33.22 19.95 -6.52
C ARG A 60 34.45 20.54 -7.23
N LYS A 61 34.37 21.82 -7.68
CA LYS A 61 35.50 22.54 -8.30
C LYS A 61 36.66 22.78 -7.33
N LEU A 62 36.42 22.69 -6.00
CA LEU A 62 37.50 22.76 -5.00
C LEU A 62 38.46 21.56 -5.10
N GLY A 63 38.03 20.49 -5.78
CA GLY A 63 38.85 19.29 -5.93
C GLY A 63 38.98 18.48 -4.65
N GLY A 64 39.82 17.46 -4.71
CA GLY A 64 40.07 16.52 -3.62
C GLY A 64 39.70 15.07 -4.03
N PRO A 65 40.20 14.07 -3.27
CA PRO A 65 40.07 12.66 -3.65
C PRO A 65 38.61 12.20 -3.79
N ASP A 66 37.71 12.73 -2.96
CA ASP A 66 36.30 12.31 -2.90
C ASP A 66 35.35 13.31 -3.56
N ALA A 67 35.86 14.40 -4.14
CA ALA A 67 35.04 15.47 -4.70
C ALA A 67 34.06 14.98 -5.79
N ALA A 68 34.50 14.06 -6.64
CA ALA A 68 33.73 13.64 -7.81
C ALA A 68 32.38 12.99 -7.46
N PHE A 69 32.25 12.29 -6.32
CA PHE A 69 31.02 11.61 -5.89
C PHE A 69 30.36 12.25 -4.65
N SER A 70 30.99 13.27 -4.06
CA SER A 70 30.41 14.03 -2.95
C SER A 70 29.22 14.86 -3.42
N MET A 71 28.20 14.96 -2.59
CA MET A 71 27.04 15.80 -2.85
C MET A 71 27.31 17.27 -2.53
N GLU A 72 26.93 18.16 -3.43
CA GLU A 72 26.88 19.59 -3.18
C GLU A 72 25.63 19.98 -2.35
N PRO A 73 25.58 21.19 -1.75
CA PRO A 73 24.48 21.59 -0.86
C PRO A 73 23.08 21.40 -1.42
N SER A 74 22.88 21.73 -2.69
CA SER A 74 21.57 21.61 -3.36
C SER A 74 21.18 20.15 -3.55
N GLU A 75 22.11 19.29 -3.89
CA GLU A 75 21.89 17.84 -4.09
C GLU A 75 21.61 17.17 -2.75
N PHE A 76 22.38 17.53 -1.71
CA PHE A 76 22.17 16.99 -0.38
C PHE A 76 20.81 17.38 0.18
N LYS A 77 20.42 18.66 -0.01
CA LYS A 77 19.08 19.13 0.37
C LYS A 77 18.01 18.34 -0.37
N GLN A 78 18.16 18.15 -1.67
CA GLN A 78 17.20 17.37 -2.48
C GLN A 78 17.09 15.92 -1.98
N MET A 79 18.20 15.28 -1.66
CA MET A 79 18.21 13.94 -1.07
C MET A 79 17.43 13.91 0.24
N VAL A 80 17.66 14.86 1.15
CA VAL A 80 16.93 14.96 2.43
C VAL A 80 15.42 15.10 2.19
N ASP A 81 15.02 16.00 1.30
CA ASP A 81 13.61 16.23 0.98
C ASP A 81 12.95 14.94 0.43
N ARG A 82 13.63 14.21 -0.45
CA ARG A 82 13.16 12.94 -1.02
C ARG A 82 13.11 11.81 0.01
N VAL A 83 14.07 11.74 0.92
CA VAL A 83 14.06 10.79 2.04
C VAL A 83 12.83 11.03 2.92
N ARG A 84 12.48 12.29 3.25
CA ARG A 84 11.27 12.63 4.01
C ARG A 84 9.98 12.28 3.25
N GLN A 85 9.97 12.46 1.94
CA GLN A 85 8.87 12.01 1.10
C GLN A 85 8.73 10.48 1.12
N ALA A 86 9.84 9.75 1.01
CA ALA A 86 9.84 8.28 1.08
C ALA A 86 9.30 7.76 2.42
N GLU A 87 9.68 8.37 3.56
CA GLU A 87 9.11 8.04 4.87
C GLU A 87 7.58 8.21 4.88
N THR A 88 7.07 9.27 4.26
CA THR A 88 5.63 9.53 4.16
C THR A 88 4.93 8.48 3.30
N VAL A 89 5.55 8.08 2.17
CA VAL A 89 5.02 7.08 1.23
C VAL A 89 4.92 5.69 1.86
N ILE A 90 5.88 5.30 2.70
CA ILE A 90 5.85 4.01 3.41
C ILE A 90 4.61 3.90 4.29
N GLY A 91 4.24 4.97 5.01
CA GLY A 91 3.01 5.04 5.79
C GLY A 91 2.86 3.91 6.82
N LYS A 92 1.63 3.46 6.97
CA LYS A 92 1.24 2.35 7.86
C LYS A 92 0.37 1.35 7.10
N THR A 93 0.42 0.09 7.51
CA THR A 93 -0.52 -0.92 7.00
C THR A 93 -1.95 -0.47 7.30
N ASN A 94 -2.76 -0.27 6.27
CA ASN A 94 -4.14 0.16 6.39
C ASN A 94 -5.00 -0.54 5.34
N TYR A 95 -6.02 -1.27 5.80
CA TYR A 95 -7.04 -1.93 4.99
C TYR A 95 -8.41 -1.25 5.12
N ASP A 96 -8.49 -0.13 5.84
CA ASP A 96 -9.75 0.59 6.04
C ASP A 96 -10.29 1.14 4.73
N VAL A 97 -11.59 0.97 4.56
CA VAL A 97 -12.30 1.42 3.37
C VAL A 97 -13.04 2.72 3.68
N SER A 98 -12.56 3.83 3.16
CA SER A 98 -13.22 5.12 3.32
C SER A 98 -14.62 5.13 2.67
N LYS A 99 -15.50 6.05 3.11
CA LYS A 99 -16.81 6.27 2.46
C LYS A 99 -16.66 6.58 0.96
N LYS A 100 -15.60 7.31 0.57
CA LYS A 100 -15.29 7.65 -0.82
C LYS A 100 -14.94 6.40 -1.64
N ASP A 101 -14.22 5.44 -1.04
CA ASP A 101 -13.86 4.20 -1.72
C ASP A 101 -15.07 3.29 -1.89
N ARG A 102 -16.03 3.29 -0.95
CA ARG A 102 -17.30 2.56 -1.08
C ARG A 102 -18.09 2.99 -2.31
N LEU A 103 -18.08 4.29 -2.67
CA LEU A 103 -18.74 4.77 -3.89
C LEU A 103 -18.15 4.16 -5.16
N ARG A 104 -16.87 3.80 -5.15
CA ARG A 104 -16.14 3.23 -6.30
C ARG A 104 -16.20 1.71 -6.35
N ARG A 105 -16.46 1.03 -5.23
CA ARG A 105 -16.57 -0.43 -5.17
C ARG A 105 -17.89 -0.91 -5.76
N ARG A 106 -17.92 -2.19 -6.13
CA ARG A 106 -19.16 -2.87 -6.49
C ARG A 106 -19.76 -3.55 -5.26
N SER A 107 -21.07 -3.73 -5.29
CA SER A 107 -21.80 -4.56 -4.35
C SER A 107 -23.06 -5.14 -5.02
N ILE A 108 -23.74 -6.03 -4.35
CA ILE A 108 -24.92 -6.68 -4.91
C ILE A 108 -26.15 -5.78 -4.68
N PHE A 109 -26.86 -5.53 -5.78
CA PHE A 109 -28.09 -4.74 -5.80
C PHE A 109 -29.23 -5.52 -6.43
N VAL A 110 -30.43 -5.22 -5.97
CA VAL A 110 -31.69 -5.62 -6.62
C VAL A 110 -31.86 -4.80 -7.91
N VAL A 111 -32.00 -5.47 -9.05
CA VAL A 111 -32.17 -4.83 -10.38
C VAL A 111 -33.57 -4.98 -10.98
N LYS A 112 -34.42 -5.81 -10.37
CA LYS A 112 -35.86 -5.91 -10.59
C LYS A 112 -36.57 -6.08 -9.24
N ASP A 113 -37.78 -5.58 -9.09
CA ASP A 113 -38.58 -5.79 -7.89
C ASP A 113 -38.65 -7.29 -7.57
N ILE A 114 -38.47 -7.65 -6.30
CA ILE A 114 -38.50 -9.01 -5.78
C ILE A 114 -39.62 -9.08 -4.72
N LYS A 115 -40.48 -10.08 -4.83
CA LYS A 115 -41.52 -10.32 -3.80
C LYS A 115 -40.94 -11.20 -2.66
N LYS A 116 -41.56 -11.10 -1.49
CA LYS A 116 -41.26 -12.04 -0.39
C LYS A 116 -41.42 -13.49 -0.87
N ASN A 117 -40.47 -14.35 -0.50
CA ASN A 117 -40.30 -15.75 -0.90
C ASN A 117 -39.89 -15.96 -2.37
N GLU A 118 -39.70 -14.93 -3.18
CA GLU A 118 -39.14 -15.02 -4.51
C GLU A 118 -37.63 -15.36 -4.43
N ILE A 119 -37.16 -16.13 -5.42
CA ILE A 119 -35.76 -16.60 -5.48
C ILE A 119 -34.85 -15.52 -6.07
N PHE A 120 -33.71 -15.29 -5.43
CA PHE A 120 -32.63 -14.47 -6.01
C PHE A 120 -32.02 -15.18 -7.23
N SER A 121 -31.96 -14.49 -8.36
CA SER A 121 -31.50 -15.00 -9.65
C SER A 121 -30.64 -13.97 -10.37
N LYS A 122 -29.91 -14.41 -11.41
CA LYS A 122 -29.13 -13.52 -12.30
C LYS A 122 -29.98 -12.43 -12.97
N ASN A 123 -31.33 -12.61 -13.00
CA ASN A 123 -32.25 -11.66 -13.61
C ASN A 123 -32.69 -10.53 -12.65
N ASN A 124 -32.64 -10.75 -11.32
CA ASN A 124 -33.16 -9.81 -10.36
C ASN A 124 -32.11 -9.21 -9.40
N ILE A 125 -30.90 -9.77 -9.35
CA ILE A 125 -29.77 -9.18 -8.65
C ILE A 125 -28.54 -9.05 -9.56
N LYS A 126 -27.71 -8.02 -9.35
CA LYS A 126 -26.44 -7.80 -10.07
C LYS A 126 -25.40 -7.19 -9.16
N SER A 127 -24.12 -7.44 -9.47
CA SER A 127 -22.98 -6.76 -8.89
C SER A 127 -22.73 -5.46 -9.67
N ILE A 128 -23.09 -4.33 -9.05
CA ILE A 128 -22.96 -2.97 -9.60
C ILE A 128 -22.38 -2.01 -8.57
N ARG A 129 -22.01 -0.80 -8.96
CA ARG A 129 -21.64 0.29 -8.07
C ARG A 129 -22.90 1.04 -7.61
N PRO A 130 -22.90 1.64 -6.40
CA PRO A 130 -21.83 1.73 -5.40
C PRO A 130 -21.74 0.53 -4.44
N GLY A 131 -20.74 0.55 -3.54
CA GLY A 131 -20.46 -0.51 -2.57
C GLY A 131 -21.27 -0.44 -1.28
N PHE A 132 -22.60 -0.29 -1.37
CA PHE A 132 -23.49 -0.18 -0.21
C PHE A 132 -24.25 -1.47 0.14
N GLY A 133 -24.22 -2.44 -0.76
CA GLY A 133 -24.79 -3.77 -0.55
C GLY A 133 -23.74 -4.80 -0.13
N MET A 134 -24.15 -6.06 -0.12
CA MET A 134 -23.28 -7.20 0.16
C MET A 134 -22.14 -7.29 -0.85
N SER A 135 -21.04 -7.88 -0.42
CA SER A 135 -19.83 -8.06 -1.24
C SER A 135 -20.10 -8.96 -2.46
N PRO A 136 -19.52 -8.66 -3.64
CA PRO A 136 -19.71 -9.44 -4.86
C PRO A 136 -19.26 -10.90 -4.77
N ASP A 137 -18.31 -11.25 -3.91
CA ASP A 137 -17.84 -12.62 -3.68
C ASP A 137 -18.93 -13.54 -3.09
N LEU A 138 -19.98 -12.96 -2.52
CA LEU A 138 -21.13 -13.69 -1.99
C LEU A 138 -22.19 -13.97 -3.06
N TYR A 139 -22.03 -13.47 -4.30
CA TYR A 139 -23.06 -13.49 -5.33
C TYR A 139 -23.59 -14.90 -5.60
N ASP A 140 -22.70 -15.86 -5.83
CA ASP A 140 -23.09 -17.23 -6.16
C ASP A 140 -23.74 -17.96 -4.97
N GLN A 141 -23.40 -17.59 -3.73
CA GLN A 141 -23.99 -18.13 -2.52
C GLN A 141 -25.44 -17.63 -2.30
N ILE A 142 -25.78 -16.50 -2.88
CA ILE A 142 -27.11 -15.86 -2.77
C ILE A 142 -28.07 -16.40 -3.83
N LEU A 143 -27.57 -16.77 -5.02
CA LEU A 143 -28.39 -17.34 -6.08
C LEU A 143 -29.13 -18.58 -5.58
N GLY A 144 -30.42 -18.68 -5.89
CA GLY A 144 -31.30 -19.78 -5.47
C GLY A 144 -31.90 -19.63 -4.07
N LYS A 145 -31.42 -18.69 -3.22
CA LYS A 145 -32.03 -18.41 -1.92
C LYS A 145 -33.28 -17.56 -2.07
N LYS A 146 -34.17 -17.59 -1.05
CA LYS A 146 -35.42 -16.84 -1.06
C LYS A 146 -35.30 -15.53 -0.32
N SER A 147 -35.97 -14.48 -0.81
CA SER A 147 -36.11 -13.21 -0.11
C SER A 147 -37.09 -13.32 1.07
N LEU A 148 -36.71 -12.79 2.20
CA LEU A 148 -37.57 -12.71 3.41
C LEU A 148 -38.59 -11.55 3.34
N VAL A 149 -38.36 -10.59 2.45
CA VAL A 149 -39.17 -9.35 2.35
C VAL A 149 -39.39 -8.96 0.89
N ASN A 150 -40.29 -8.02 0.65
CA ASN A 150 -40.42 -7.37 -0.65
C ASN A 150 -39.27 -6.37 -0.84
N LEU A 151 -38.58 -6.45 -1.97
CA LEU A 151 -37.45 -5.58 -2.30
C LEU A 151 -37.71 -4.83 -3.60
N LYS A 152 -37.44 -3.55 -3.60
CA LYS A 152 -37.57 -2.69 -4.78
C LYS A 152 -36.27 -2.66 -5.58
N LYS A 153 -36.40 -2.50 -6.90
CA LYS A 153 -35.26 -2.21 -7.79
C LYS A 153 -34.42 -1.04 -7.23
N GLY A 154 -33.11 -1.18 -7.21
CA GLY A 154 -32.18 -0.19 -6.68
C GLY A 154 -31.84 -0.38 -5.19
N THR A 155 -32.46 -1.34 -4.51
CA THR A 155 -32.12 -1.66 -3.11
C THR A 155 -30.75 -2.34 -3.02
N PRO A 156 -29.80 -1.82 -2.22
CA PRO A 156 -28.60 -2.56 -1.88
C PRO A 156 -28.97 -3.83 -1.11
N LEU A 157 -28.48 -4.99 -1.55
CA LEU A 157 -28.82 -6.24 -0.88
C LEU A 157 -28.10 -6.35 0.46
N LYS A 158 -28.83 -6.83 1.49
CA LYS A 158 -28.30 -7.09 2.83
C LYS A 158 -28.57 -8.53 3.24
N SER A 159 -27.73 -9.07 4.12
CA SER A 159 -27.86 -10.45 4.62
C SER A 159 -29.19 -10.71 5.31
N GLU A 160 -29.73 -9.72 6.04
CA GLU A 160 -31.03 -9.78 6.72
C GLU A 160 -32.23 -10.01 5.79
N PHE A 161 -32.08 -9.77 4.49
CA PHE A 161 -33.14 -9.98 3.49
C PHE A 161 -33.17 -11.42 2.93
N ILE A 162 -32.20 -12.26 3.30
CA ILE A 162 -31.95 -13.56 2.65
C ILE A 162 -32.22 -14.71 3.63
N ASN A 163 -33.07 -15.66 3.22
CA ASN A 163 -33.36 -16.83 4.03
C ASN A 163 -32.11 -17.73 4.23
N GLN A 164 -31.84 -18.12 5.46
CA GLN A 164 -30.73 -19.01 5.85
C GLN A 164 -29.33 -18.56 5.35
N PHE A 165 -29.08 -17.26 5.30
CA PHE A 165 -27.78 -16.72 5.00
C PHE A 165 -27.00 -16.40 6.28
N LYS A 166 -25.96 -17.21 6.59
CA LYS A 166 -24.99 -16.88 7.64
C LYS A 166 -23.79 -16.22 6.97
N SER A 167 -23.50 -14.97 7.33
CA SER A 167 -22.25 -14.29 6.95
C SER A 167 -21.09 -14.96 7.65
N LYS A 168 -19.94 -15.13 6.95
CA LYS A 168 -18.70 -15.64 7.57
C LYS A 168 -18.10 -14.67 8.60
N ASN A 169 -18.67 -13.47 8.74
CA ASN A 169 -18.18 -12.42 9.63
C ASN A 169 -19.00 -12.24 10.93
N ASP A 170 -19.87 -13.17 11.26
CA ASP A 170 -20.64 -13.15 12.51
C ASP A 170 -20.03 -14.10 13.55
N GLY A 171 -18.67 -14.13 13.61
CA GLY A 171 -17.90 -14.88 14.63
C GLY A 171 -16.71 -14.07 15.11
#